data_d0f483802d1bf46d222ca9ab349ed0b2
#
_entry.id   d0f483802d1bf46d222ca9ab349ed0b2
#
_cell.length_a   1.000
_cell.length_b   1.000
_cell.length_c   1.000
_cell.angle_alpha   90.00
_cell.angle_beta   90.00
_cell.angle_gamma   90.00
#
_symmetry.space_group_name_H-M   'P 1'
#
loop_
_entity.id
_entity.type
_entity.pdbx_description
1 polymer ?
#
loop_
_entity_poly.entity_id
_entity_poly.type
_entity_poly.pdbx_seq_one_letter_code
_entity_poly.pdbx_strand_id
1 'polypeptide(L)'
;MTRIRMALSALALLGLSACVVAPYYPSQSYGAAGEQPLAVADGAPPAPYAEVVPVAPFIGAVWLGGYWGWRSGRHHWVPGRWDHPRPGYQWRPHRWQPMGGRWHLHGGGWMRR
;
A
#
# COMPACT_ATOMS: atom_id res chain seq x y z
N MET A 1 11.43 64.65 57.23
CA MET A 1 11.52 64.66 55.76
C MET A 1 12.02 63.31 55.32
N THR A 2 11.11 62.39 55.08
CA THR A 2 11.46 61.01 54.74
C THR A 2 11.17 60.75 53.29
N ARG A 3 12.21 60.59 52.50
CA ARG A 3 12.09 60.28 51.06
C ARG A 3 11.96 58.79 50.92
N ILE A 4 10.77 58.33 50.57
CA ILE A 4 10.47 56.94 50.21
C ILE A 4 10.98 56.73 48.80
N ARG A 5 12.00 55.89 48.67
CA ARG A 5 12.47 55.38 47.36
C ARG A 5 11.65 54.15 47.01
N MET A 6 10.72 54.31 46.10
CA MET A 6 10.04 53.17 45.48
C MET A 6 11.02 52.48 44.54
N ALA A 7 11.42 51.26 44.92
CA ALA A 7 12.14 50.36 44.02
C ALA A 7 11.11 49.62 43.14
N LEU A 8 11.06 49.95 41.87
CA LEU A 8 10.31 49.19 40.88
C LEU A 8 11.10 47.87 40.60
N SER A 9 10.60 46.78 41.13
CA SER A 9 11.06 45.46 40.72
C SER A 9 10.40 45.11 39.41
N ALA A 10 11.16 45.18 38.32
CA ALA A 10 10.72 44.66 37.02
C ALA A 10 10.82 43.14 37.04
N LEU A 11 9.67 42.48 37.11
CA LEU A 11 9.57 41.05 37.01
C LEU A 11 9.67 40.67 35.51
N ALA A 12 10.84 40.19 35.12
CA ALA A 12 11.06 39.66 33.78
C ALA A 12 10.42 38.29 33.68
N LEU A 13 9.25 38.20 33.01
CA LEU A 13 8.61 36.97 32.60
C LEU A 13 9.41 36.37 31.43
N LEU A 14 10.29 35.44 31.75
CA LEU A 14 10.87 34.58 30.70
C LEU A 14 9.79 33.62 30.22
N GLY A 15 9.21 33.93 29.07
CA GLY A 15 8.35 33.02 28.36
C GLY A 15 9.16 31.84 27.82
N LEU A 16 9.08 30.68 28.46
CA LEU A 16 9.53 29.43 27.85
C LEU A 16 8.57 29.08 26.73
N SER A 17 8.89 29.41 25.49
CA SER A 17 8.25 28.84 24.31
C SER A 17 8.71 27.38 24.19
N ALA A 18 7.95 26.48 24.78
CA ALA A 18 8.12 25.05 24.54
C ALA A 18 7.70 24.78 23.10
N CYS A 19 8.69 24.62 22.23
CA CYS A 19 8.46 24.04 20.92
C CYS A 19 8.06 22.58 21.12
N VAL A 20 6.76 22.30 21.15
CA VAL A 20 6.24 20.94 21.07
C VAL A 20 6.53 20.46 19.66
N VAL A 21 7.59 19.69 19.50
CA VAL A 21 7.81 18.90 18.29
C VAL A 21 6.81 17.75 18.35
N ALA A 22 5.65 17.93 17.75
CA ALA A 22 4.75 16.82 17.55
C ALA A 22 5.44 15.80 16.63
N PRO A 23 5.49 14.51 17.02
CA PRO A 23 6.00 13.50 16.12
C PRO A 23 5.16 13.54 14.85
N TYR A 24 5.82 13.74 13.70
CA TYR A 24 5.19 13.64 12.40
C TYR A 24 4.84 12.15 12.18
N TYR A 25 3.63 11.79 12.52
CA TYR A 25 3.04 10.57 12.00
C TYR A 25 2.62 10.89 10.57
N PRO A 26 3.26 10.28 9.55
CA PRO A 26 2.71 10.39 8.21
C PRO A 26 1.30 9.85 8.32
N SER A 27 0.32 10.72 8.19
CA SER A 27 -1.07 10.34 8.06
C SER A 27 -1.11 9.45 6.83
N GLN A 28 -1.17 8.14 7.06
CA GLN A 28 -1.59 7.26 6.01
C GLN A 28 -3.02 7.68 5.72
N SER A 29 -3.14 8.51 4.69
CA SER A 29 -4.42 8.86 4.14
C SER A 29 -5.06 7.57 3.67
N TYR A 30 -5.91 6.98 4.51
CA TYR A 30 -6.89 5.98 4.11
C TYR A 30 -8.02 6.66 3.30
N GLY A 31 -7.66 7.71 2.55
CA GLY A 31 -8.49 8.19 1.46
C GLY A 31 -8.25 7.28 0.30
N ALA A 32 -9.31 6.71 -0.29
CA ALA A 32 -9.35 5.90 -1.51
C ALA A 32 -8.02 5.91 -2.28
N ALA A 33 -7.00 5.38 -1.65
CA ALA A 33 -5.68 5.23 -2.22
C ALA A 33 -5.88 4.25 -3.35
N GLY A 34 -5.85 4.75 -4.56
CA GLY A 34 -5.76 3.88 -5.73
C GLY A 34 -4.71 2.85 -5.37
N GLU A 35 -5.12 1.59 -5.40
CA GLU A 35 -4.28 0.45 -5.06
C GLU A 35 -2.91 0.64 -5.71
N GLN A 36 -1.86 0.82 -4.92
CA GLN A 36 -0.53 1.07 -5.45
C GLN A 36 -0.09 -0.13 -6.29
N PRO A 37 0.44 0.10 -7.49
CA PRO A 37 0.87 -1.00 -8.32
C PRO A 37 2.05 -1.74 -7.67
N LEU A 38 2.07 -3.06 -7.78
CA LEU A 38 3.20 -3.89 -7.36
C LEU A 38 4.42 -3.65 -8.23
N ALA A 39 4.21 -3.28 -9.48
CA ALA A 39 5.25 -2.99 -10.44
C ALA A 39 4.74 -2.08 -11.56
N VAL A 40 5.66 -1.39 -12.22
CA VAL A 40 5.39 -0.55 -13.39
C VAL A 40 6.39 -0.92 -14.48
N ALA A 41 5.88 -1.20 -15.68
CA ALA A 41 6.66 -1.55 -16.87
C ALA A 41 6.37 -0.58 -18.01
N ASP A 42 7.35 -0.37 -18.87
CA ASP A 42 7.19 0.49 -20.06
C ASP A 42 6.46 -0.22 -21.19
N GLY A 43 6.51 -1.56 -21.22
CA GLY A 43 5.85 -2.39 -22.22
C GLY A 43 4.70 -3.21 -21.69
N ALA A 44 3.76 -3.56 -22.56
CA ALA A 44 2.68 -4.47 -22.25
C ALA A 44 3.20 -5.86 -21.83
N PRO A 45 2.52 -6.54 -20.88
CA PRO A 45 2.84 -7.93 -20.60
C PRO A 45 2.55 -8.79 -21.85
N PRO A 46 3.29 -9.91 -22.00
CA PRO A 46 2.94 -10.91 -23.00
C PRO A 46 1.53 -11.48 -22.75
N ALA A 47 0.98 -12.17 -23.73
CA ALA A 47 -0.27 -12.90 -23.54
C ALA A 47 -0.11 -13.91 -22.39
N PRO A 48 -1.11 -14.05 -21.50
CA PRO A 48 -1.07 -15.05 -20.43
C PRO A 48 -0.90 -16.46 -21.00
N TYR A 49 -0.16 -17.30 -20.28
CA TYR A 49 -0.10 -18.72 -20.63
C TYR A 49 -1.44 -19.40 -20.35
N ALA A 50 -1.84 -20.29 -21.26
CA ALA A 50 -2.94 -21.21 -21.01
C ALA A 50 -2.42 -22.29 -20.04
N GLU A 51 -2.74 -22.14 -18.76
CA GLU A 51 -2.33 -23.12 -17.75
C GLU A 51 -3.25 -24.33 -17.75
N VAL A 52 -2.66 -25.50 -17.65
CA VAL A 52 -3.40 -26.72 -17.33
C VAL A 52 -3.61 -26.74 -15.83
N VAL A 53 -4.85 -26.50 -15.38
CA VAL A 53 -5.20 -26.50 -13.96
C VAL A 53 -5.16 -27.94 -13.44
N PRO A 54 -4.30 -28.28 -12.47
CA PRO A 54 -4.26 -29.63 -11.90
C PRO A 54 -5.56 -29.97 -11.16
N VAL A 55 -5.77 -31.25 -10.90
CA VAL A 55 -6.89 -31.68 -10.06
C VAL A 55 -6.83 -30.99 -8.70
N ALA A 56 -7.98 -30.50 -8.23
CA ALA A 56 -8.06 -29.85 -6.92
C ALA A 56 -7.62 -30.83 -5.81
N PRO A 57 -6.72 -30.43 -4.92
CA PRO A 57 -6.19 -31.31 -3.87
C PRO A 57 -7.18 -31.60 -2.75
N PHE A 58 -8.25 -30.80 -2.63
CA PHE A 58 -9.32 -30.97 -1.65
C PHE A 58 -10.59 -30.27 -2.13
N ILE A 59 -11.73 -30.64 -1.56
CA ILE A 59 -13.05 -30.06 -1.90
C ILE A 59 -13.06 -28.57 -1.48
N GLY A 60 -13.49 -27.71 -2.40
CA GLY A 60 -13.58 -26.28 -2.16
C GLY A 60 -12.28 -25.50 -2.37
N ALA A 61 -11.22 -26.15 -2.82
CA ALA A 61 -9.99 -25.45 -3.19
C ALA A 61 -10.25 -24.38 -4.25
N VAL A 62 -9.56 -23.26 -4.16
CA VAL A 62 -9.68 -22.12 -5.08
C VAL A 62 -8.41 -22.01 -5.91
N TRP A 63 -8.55 -22.03 -7.23
CA TRP A 63 -7.41 -21.83 -8.13
C TRP A 63 -7.06 -20.36 -8.20
N LEU A 64 -5.83 -20.03 -7.82
CA LEU A 64 -5.23 -18.72 -8.01
C LEU A 64 -4.43 -18.77 -9.31
N GLY A 65 -5.00 -18.28 -10.39
CA GLY A 65 -4.38 -18.33 -11.70
C GLY A 65 -3.02 -17.67 -11.77
N GLY A 66 -2.15 -18.15 -12.65
CA GLY A 66 -0.86 -17.56 -12.90
C GLY A 66 -0.96 -16.17 -13.51
N TYR A 67 0.14 -15.44 -13.48
CA TYR A 67 0.22 -14.08 -13.99
C TYR A 67 1.64 -13.70 -14.39
N TRP A 68 1.78 -12.66 -15.20
CA TRP A 68 3.06 -12.07 -15.48
C TRP A 68 3.48 -11.16 -14.32
N GLY A 69 4.55 -11.52 -13.63
CA GLY A 69 5.24 -10.66 -12.68
C GLY A 69 6.27 -9.76 -13.39
N TRP A 70 6.84 -8.83 -12.66
CA TRP A 70 7.89 -7.94 -13.15
C TRP A 70 9.07 -7.96 -12.19
N ARG A 71 10.25 -8.29 -12.70
CA ARG A 71 11.48 -8.29 -11.89
C ARG A 71 12.70 -8.07 -12.79
N SER A 72 13.63 -7.25 -12.31
CA SER A 72 14.87 -6.95 -13.02
C SER A 72 14.66 -6.50 -14.47
N GLY A 73 13.66 -5.63 -14.70
CA GLY A 73 13.37 -5.04 -15.99
C GLY A 73 12.73 -5.99 -17.01
N ARG A 74 12.18 -7.11 -16.58
CA ARG A 74 11.53 -8.08 -17.48
C ARG A 74 10.29 -8.73 -16.87
N HIS A 75 9.38 -9.14 -17.75
CA HIS A 75 8.26 -10.00 -17.37
C HIS A 75 8.76 -11.43 -17.08
N HIS A 76 8.22 -12.05 -16.04
CA HIS A 76 8.43 -13.45 -15.73
C HIS A 76 7.09 -14.07 -15.35
N TRP A 77 6.87 -15.34 -15.75
CA TRP A 77 5.64 -16.01 -15.41
C TRP A 77 5.65 -16.52 -13.98
N VAL A 78 4.60 -16.21 -13.23
CA VAL A 78 4.33 -16.78 -11.91
C VAL A 78 3.20 -17.79 -12.09
N PRO A 79 3.45 -19.10 -11.94
CA PRO A 79 2.44 -20.12 -12.16
C PRO A 79 1.32 -20.03 -11.13
N GLY A 80 0.13 -20.48 -11.54
CA GLY A 80 -1.02 -20.59 -10.66
C GLY A 80 -0.82 -21.67 -9.59
N ARG A 81 -1.64 -21.60 -8.56
CA ARG A 81 -1.64 -22.54 -7.44
C ARG A 81 -2.99 -22.69 -6.81
N TRP A 82 -3.23 -23.80 -6.14
CA TRP A 82 -4.39 -24.00 -5.30
C TRP A 82 -4.21 -23.32 -3.94
N ASP A 83 -5.30 -22.77 -3.41
CA ASP A 83 -5.35 -22.16 -2.09
C ASP A 83 -6.65 -22.57 -1.37
N HIS A 84 -6.67 -22.38 -0.05
CA HIS A 84 -7.84 -22.60 0.77
C HIS A 84 -8.88 -21.50 0.53
N PRO A 85 -10.18 -21.85 0.48
CA PRO A 85 -11.24 -20.85 0.40
C PRO A 85 -11.27 -20.01 1.67
N ARG A 86 -11.65 -18.75 1.53
CA ARG A 86 -11.87 -17.85 2.67
C ARG A 86 -13.36 -17.52 2.75
N PRO A 87 -14.09 -17.98 3.78
CA PRO A 87 -15.51 -17.70 3.95
C PRO A 87 -15.80 -16.19 3.89
N GLY A 88 -16.79 -15.79 3.07
CA GLY A 88 -17.16 -14.39 2.87
C GLY A 88 -16.22 -13.60 1.95
N TYR A 89 -15.22 -14.25 1.36
CA TYR A 89 -14.29 -13.62 0.42
C TYR A 89 -14.29 -14.33 -0.93
N GLN A 90 -13.86 -13.59 -1.94
CA GLN A 90 -13.57 -14.10 -3.27
C GLN A 90 -12.18 -13.68 -3.71
N TRP A 91 -11.52 -14.49 -4.52
CA TRP A 91 -10.23 -14.16 -5.07
C TRP A 91 -10.36 -13.20 -6.25
N ARG A 92 -9.60 -12.10 -6.22
CA ARG A 92 -9.39 -11.20 -7.35
C ARG A 92 -8.01 -11.47 -7.94
N PRO A 93 -7.88 -11.83 -9.25
CA PRO A 93 -6.59 -12.13 -9.84
C PRO A 93 -5.71 -10.88 -9.99
N HIS A 94 -4.42 -11.11 -10.14
CA HIS A 94 -3.46 -10.09 -10.57
C HIS A 94 -3.83 -9.60 -11.97
N ARG A 95 -3.61 -8.32 -12.23
CA ARG A 95 -3.89 -7.75 -13.54
C ARG A 95 -2.94 -6.62 -13.89
N TRP A 96 -2.60 -6.54 -15.17
CA TRP A 96 -1.91 -5.40 -15.73
C TRP A 96 -2.93 -4.42 -16.31
N GLN A 97 -2.69 -3.12 -16.09
CA GLN A 97 -3.52 -2.06 -16.63
C GLN A 97 -2.65 -0.95 -17.23
N PRO A 98 -2.97 -0.47 -18.43
CA PRO A 98 -2.30 0.70 -19.00
C PRO A 98 -2.74 1.95 -18.23
N MET A 99 -1.78 2.77 -17.82
CA MET A 99 -2.02 4.03 -17.13
C MET A 99 -0.86 4.98 -17.37
N GLY A 100 -1.14 6.20 -17.86
CA GLY A 100 -0.13 7.22 -18.07
C GLY A 100 0.97 6.81 -19.07
N GLY A 101 0.65 6.04 -20.09
CA GLY A 101 1.62 5.56 -21.09
C GLY A 101 2.51 4.40 -20.60
N ARG A 102 2.26 3.88 -19.41
CA ARG A 102 2.98 2.75 -18.82
C ARG A 102 2.00 1.65 -18.38
N TRP A 103 2.53 0.49 -18.06
CA TRP A 103 1.73 -0.63 -17.59
C TRP A 103 1.94 -0.85 -16.09
N HIS A 104 0.83 -0.92 -15.36
CA HIS A 104 0.82 -1.08 -13.91
C HIS A 104 0.29 -2.46 -13.55
N LEU A 105 1.07 -3.21 -12.78
CA LEU A 105 0.64 -4.50 -12.23
C LEU A 105 -0.10 -4.26 -10.90
N HIS A 106 -1.37 -4.61 -10.87
CA HIS A 106 -2.15 -4.65 -9.63
C HIS A 106 -2.15 -6.05 -9.05
N GLY A 107 -1.98 -6.13 -7.74
CA GLY A 107 -1.91 -7.39 -7.01
C GLY A 107 -3.24 -8.14 -6.99
N GLY A 108 -3.17 -9.46 -6.99
CA GLY A 108 -4.29 -10.29 -6.62
C GLY A 108 -4.55 -10.23 -5.12
N GLY A 109 -5.79 -10.51 -4.71
CA GLY A 109 -6.14 -10.47 -3.30
C GLY A 109 -7.52 -11.06 -3.02
N TRP A 110 -7.72 -11.44 -1.77
CA TRP A 110 -9.01 -11.86 -1.28
C TRP A 110 -9.85 -10.63 -0.95
N MET A 111 -10.98 -10.51 -1.61
CA MET A 111 -11.92 -9.40 -1.40
C MET A 111 -13.19 -9.90 -0.74
N ARG A 112 -13.73 -9.12 0.17
CA ARG A 112 -15.04 -9.42 0.76
C ARG A 112 -16.12 -9.39 -0.33
N ARG A 113 -17.04 -10.36 -0.29
CA ARG A 113 -18.21 -10.43 -1.18
C ARG A 113 -19.27 -9.42 -0.80
#